data_894dcff5d95a5d986dd99d76f1c32952
#
_entry.id   894dcff5d95a5d986dd99d76f1c32952
#
_cell.length_a   1.000
_cell.length_b   1.000
_cell.length_c   1.000
_cell.angle_alpha   90.00
_cell.angle_beta   90.00
_cell.angle_gamma   90.00
#
_symmetry.space_group_name_H-M   'P 1'
#
loop_
_entity.id
_entity.type
_entity.pdbx_description
1 polymer ?
#
loop_
_entity_poly.entity_id
_entity_poly.type
_entity_poly.pdbx_seq_one_letter_code
_entity_poly.pdbx_strand_id
1 'polypeptide(L)'
;MGTVPQPGEVWFVDLGMVGKPRYALVLAARTDARLALASVVLITKQFEDTPYEVTLPRVPWLREQSYINVQSIQPVKFTEFVRKAPGKFPGSIRSSATPRPS
;
A
#
# COMPACT_ATOMS: atom_id res chain seq x y z
N MET A 1 13.26 -15.65 9.90
CA MET A 1 12.36 -14.91 10.68
C MET A 1 11.61 -13.87 9.84
N GLY A 2 10.36 -14.05 9.66
CA GLY A 2 9.60 -13.17 8.83
C GLY A 2 9.35 -11.82 9.46
N THR A 3 9.38 -10.79 8.66
CA THR A 3 8.99 -9.46 9.11
C THR A 3 7.50 -9.29 8.82
N VAL A 4 6.77 -8.95 9.85
CA VAL A 4 5.33 -8.73 9.70
C VAL A 4 5.12 -7.33 9.13
N PRO A 5 4.37 -7.20 8.03
CA PRO A 5 4.05 -5.86 7.53
C PRO A 5 3.29 -5.06 8.58
N GLN A 6 3.66 -3.79 8.71
CA GLN A 6 3.05 -2.91 9.71
C GLN A 6 2.31 -1.77 9.01
N PRO A 7 1.26 -1.25 9.63
CA PRO A 7 0.55 -0.11 9.06
C PRO A 7 1.50 1.06 8.77
N GLY A 8 1.34 1.66 7.61
CA GLY A 8 2.17 2.77 7.17
C GLY A 8 3.39 2.35 6.39
N GLU A 9 3.75 1.09 6.42
CA GLU A 9 4.87 0.59 5.62
C GLU A 9 4.45 0.40 4.18
N VAL A 10 5.45 0.46 3.30
CA VAL A 10 5.25 0.18 1.89
C VAL A 10 6.03 -1.07 1.56
N TRP A 11 5.39 -2.00 0.88
CA TRP A 11 6.01 -3.26 0.50
C TRP A 11 5.79 -3.53 -0.97
N PHE A 12 6.78 -4.17 -1.58
CA PHE A 12 6.64 -4.70 -2.93
C PHE A 12 5.93 -6.03 -2.83
N VAL A 13 4.79 -6.16 -3.49
CA VAL A 13 3.95 -7.36 -3.40
C VAL A 13 3.80 -7.98 -4.77
N ASP A 14 3.71 -9.30 -4.79
CA ASP A 14 3.52 -10.07 -6.01
C ASP A 14 2.25 -10.89 -5.84
N LEU A 15 1.20 -10.46 -6.52
CA LEU A 15 -0.10 -11.10 -6.44
C LEU A 15 -0.25 -12.25 -7.42
N GLY A 16 0.83 -12.68 -8.02
CA GLY A 16 0.79 -13.84 -8.93
C GLY A 16 0.25 -13.48 -10.28
N MET A 17 -0.84 -14.14 -10.66
CA MET A 17 -1.35 -14.07 -12.01
C MET A 17 -2.05 -12.78 -12.38
N VAL A 18 -2.18 -11.84 -11.44
CA VAL A 18 -2.97 -10.63 -11.67
C VAL A 18 -2.06 -9.45 -11.95
N GLY A 19 -1.27 -9.52 -12.99
CA GLY A 19 -0.47 -8.39 -13.37
C GLY A 19 0.90 -8.35 -12.72
N LYS A 20 1.55 -7.20 -12.81
CA LYS A 20 2.93 -7.06 -12.38
C LYS A 20 3.03 -6.84 -10.88
N PRO A 21 4.15 -7.26 -10.27
CA PRO A 21 4.40 -6.86 -8.89
C PRO A 21 4.41 -5.35 -8.74
N ARG A 22 3.91 -4.88 -7.60
CA ARG A 22 3.76 -3.44 -7.35
C ARG A 22 4.03 -3.13 -5.90
N TYR A 23 4.35 -1.87 -5.64
CA TYR A 23 4.38 -1.38 -4.27
C TYR A 23 2.95 -1.24 -3.75
N ALA A 24 2.79 -1.51 -2.47
CA ALA A 24 1.51 -1.40 -1.79
C ALA A 24 1.70 -0.73 -0.44
N LEU A 25 0.76 0.11 -0.07
CA LEU A 25 0.76 0.75 1.23
C LEU A 25 -0.05 -0.10 2.19
N VAL A 26 0.56 -0.47 3.30
CA VAL A 26 -0.10 -1.31 4.30
C VAL A 26 -0.98 -0.44 5.18
N LEU A 27 -2.25 -0.79 5.26
CA LEU A 27 -3.21 -0.07 6.09
C LEU A 27 -3.44 -0.76 7.42
N ALA A 28 -3.45 -2.09 7.41
CA ALA A 28 -3.64 -2.89 8.61
C ALA A 28 -3.05 -4.27 8.36
N ALA A 29 -2.66 -4.95 9.42
CA ALA A 29 -2.16 -6.30 9.31
C ALA A 29 -2.72 -7.13 10.45
N ARG A 30 -3.04 -8.38 10.14
CA ARG A 30 -3.54 -9.33 11.13
C ARG A 30 -2.61 -10.53 11.18
N THR A 31 -2.30 -10.93 12.38
CA THR A 31 -1.38 -12.04 12.61
C THR A 31 -2.06 -13.21 13.29
N ASP A 32 -3.37 -13.36 13.08
CA ASP A 32 -4.09 -14.49 13.64
C ASP A 32 -3.51 -15.80 13.14
N ALA A 33 -3.60 -16.81 13.98
CA ALA A 33 -2.91 -18.06 13.72
C ALA A 33 -3.24 -18.69 12.38
N ARG A 34 -4.44 -18.47 11.88
CA ARG A 34 -4.87 -19.11 10.63
C ARG A 34 -4.73 -18.22 9.42
N LEU A 35 -4.74 -16.92 9.63
CA LEU A 35 -4.74 -15.99 8.51
C LEU A 35 -3.73 -14.91 8.77
N ALA A 36 -2.69 -14.90 7.99
CA ALA A 36 -1.69 -13.84 8.00
C ALA A 36 -1.97 -12.96 6.79
N LEU A 37 -2.82 -11.98 6.99
CA LEU A 37 -3.26 -11.08 5.92
C LEU A 37 -3.00 -9.64 6.31
N ALA A 38 -2.69 -8.84 5.31
CA ALA A 38 -2.62 -7.40 5.46
C ALA A 38 -3.61 -6.76 4.50
N SER A 39 -4.26 -5.71 4.95
CA SER A 39 -5.08 -4.89 4.08
C SER A 39 -4.18 -3.82 3.48
N VAL A 40 -4.14 -3.77 2.18
CA VAL A 40 -3.24 -2.85 1.47
C VAL A 40 -4.00 -2.12 0.39
N VAL A 41 -3.43 -1.02 -0.05
CA VAL A 41 -3.86 -0.34 -1.26
C VAL A 41 -2.67 -0.27 -2.20
N LEU A 42 -2.89 -0.66 -3.44
CA LEU A 42 -1.80 -0.69 -4.42
C LEU A 42 -1.44 0.74 -4.85
N ILE A 43 -0.15 0.95 -5.03
CA ILE A 43 0.36 2.24 -5.49
C ILE A 43 0.44 2.18 -7.01
N THR A 44 -0.09 3.19 -7.66
CA THR A 44 -0.14 3.27 -9.11
C THR A 44 0.45 4.60 -9.58
N LYS A 45 0.94 4.61 -10.80
CA LYS A 45 1.39 5.83 -11.45
C LYS A 45 0.30 6.47 -12.31
N GLN A 46 -0.82 5.81 -12.42
CA GLN A 46 -1.89 6.26 -13.30
C GLN A 46 -2.91 7.05 -12.50
N PHE A 47 -3.11 8.30 -12.89
CA PHE A 47 -4.08 9.18 -12.26
C PHE A 47 -5.40 9.07 -13.01
N GLU A 48 -6.45 8.72 -12.30
CA GLU A 48 -7.76 8.52 -12.92
C GLU A 48 -8.74 9.64 -12.62
N ASP A 49 -8.28 10.64 -11.86
CA ASP A 49 -9.08 11.84 -11.58
C ASP A 49 -10.40 11.53 -10.93
N THR A 50 -10.36 10.67 -9.91
CA THR A 50 -11.55 10.38 -9.11
C THR A 50 -11.39 11.00 -7.74
N PRO A 51 -12.52 11.23 -7.02
CA PRO A 51 -12.42 11.80 -5.67
C PRO A 51 -11.81 10.85 -4.64
N TYR A 52 -11.55 9.61 -5.04
CA TYR A 52 -11.00 8.61 -4.12
C TYR A 52 -9.50 8.44 -4.25
N GLU A 53 -8.88 9.20 -5.13
CA GLU A 53 -7.44 9.10 -5.31
C GLU A 53 -6.72 10.06 -4.39
N VAL A 54 -5.62 9.58 -3.84
CA VAL A 54 -4.73 10.39 -3.02
C VAL A 54 -3.40 10.46 -3.74
N THR A 55 -2.93 11.68 -3.97
CA THR A 55 -1.62 11.92 -4.54
C THR A 55 -0.59 11.69 -3.44
N LEU A 56 0.36 10.82 -3.71
CA LEU A 56 1.39 10.50 -2.74
C LEU A 56 2.54 11.50 -2.82
N PRO A 57 3.17 11.80 -1.68
CA PRO A 57 4.36 12.65 -1.71
C PRO A 57 5.47 11.99 -2.52
N ARG A 58 6.30 12.81 -3.15
CA ARG A 58 7.45 12.30 -3.87
C ARG A 58 8.49 11.81 -2.88
N VAL A 59 9.03 10.64 -3.16
CA VAL A 59 10.07 10.04 -2.33
C VAL A 59 11.19 9.55 -3.25
N PRO A 60 12.43 9.46 -2.73
CA PRO A 60 13.57 9.12 -3.60
C PRO A 60 13.49 7.73 -4.22
N TRP A 61 12.79 6.82 -3.59
CA TRP A 61 12.73 5.43 -4.06
C TRP A 61 11.56 5.18 -5.01
N LEU A 62 10.78 6.20 -5.33
CA LEU A 62 9.77 6.15 -6.39
C LEU A 62 10.05 7.27 -7.37
N ARG A 63 10.37 6.90 -8.60
CA ARG A 63 10.81 7.88 -9.59
C ARG A 63 9.72 8.81 -10.06
N GLU A 64 8.49 8.30 -10.11
CA GLU A 64 7.38 9.03 -10.72
C GLU A 64 6.35 9.37 -9.67
N GLN A 65 5.56 10.38 -9.96
CA GLN A 65 4.42 10.73 -9.13
C GLN A 65 3.52 9.51 -9.02
N SER A 66 3.11 9.20 -7.80
CA SER A 66 2.31 8.01 -7.54
C SER A 66 1.04 8.35 -6.80
N TYR A 67 0.08 7.46 -6.90
CA TYR A 67 -1.26 7.66 -6.36
C TYR A 67 -1.76 6.38 -5.73
N ILE A 68 -2.70 6.51 -4.81
CA ILE A 68 -3.48 5.38 -4.32
C ILE A 68 -4.95 5.69 -4.49
N ASN A 69 -5.74 4.64 -4.67
CA ASN A 69 -7.19 4.76 -4.72
C ASN A 69 -7.75 4.11 -3.46
N VAL A 70 -8.31 4.92 -2.57
CA VAL A 70 -8.75 4.42 -1.27
C VAL A 70 -9.93 3.47 -1.37
N GLN A 71 -10.57 3.37 -2.52
CA GLN A 71 -11.60 2.37 -2.72
C GLN A 71 -11.04 1.00 -3.06
N SER A 72 -9.76 0.91 -3.41
CA SER A 72 -9.16 -0.33 -3.89
C SER A 72 -8.37 -1.03 -2.79
N ILE A 73 -8.90 -1.03 -1.60
CA ILE A 73 -8.30 -1.76 -0.48
C ILE A 73 -8.54 -3.23 -0.69
N GLN A 74 -7.49 -4.02 -0.53
CA GLN A 74 -7.59 -5.46 -0.73
C GLN A 74 -6.73 -6.21 0.25
N PRO A 75 -7.10 -7.44 0.58
CA PRO A 75 -6.28 -8.28 1.45
C PRO A 75 -5.16 -8.94 0.63
N VAL A 76 -3.99 -9.03 1.24
CA VAL A 76 -2.85 -9.67 0.62
C VAL A 76 -2.23 -10.59 1.66
N LYS A 77 -1.96 -11.84 1.26
CA LYS A 77 -1.32 -12.79 2.15
C LYS A 77 0.12 -12.39 2.40
N PHE A 78 0.61 -12.67 3.60
CA PHE A 78 1.99 -12.34 3.94
C PHE A 78 2.98 -13.01 2.97
N THR A 79 2.63 -14.18 2.46
CA THR A 79 3.50 -14.87 1.51
C THR A 79 3.65 -14.14 0.18
N GLU A 80 2.77 -13.20 -0.10
CA GLU A 80 2.84 -12.42 -1.33
C GLU A 80 3.66 -11.14 -1.18
N PHE A 81 4.16 -10.87 0.01
CA PHE A 81 5.04 -9.73 0.26
C PHE A 81 6.47 -10.13 -0.08
N VAL A 82 7.08 -9.37 -0.98
CA VAL A 82 8.41 -9.69 -1.49
C VAL A 82 9.50 -8.99 -0.68
N ARG A 83 9.39 -7.67 -0.54
CA ARG A 83 10.38 -6.90 0.19
C ARG A 83 9.79 -5.57 0.63
N LYS A 84 10.33 -5.06 1.71
CA LYS A 84 9.92 -3.76 2.20
C LYS A 84 10.62 -2.66 1.40
N ALA A 85 9.91 -1.57 1.14
CA ALA A 85 10.49 -0.44 0.45
C ALA A 85 11.59 0.19 1.32
N PRO A 86 12.52 0.93 0.69
CA PRO A 86 13.63 1.54 1.44
C PRO A 86 13.21 2.55 2.50
N GLY A 87 11.99 3.08 2.40
CA GLY A 87 11.52 4.06 3.36
C GLY A 87 10.02 4.06 3.43
N LYS A 88 9.50 5.05 4.15
CA LYS A 88 8.06 5.25 4.29
C LYS A 88 7.70 6.60 3.73
N PHE A 89 6.42 6.75 3.40
CA PHE A 89 5.90 8.07 3.11
C PHE A 89 5.83 8.90 4.38
N PRO A 90 5.85 10.22 4.26
CA PRO A 90 5.68 11.09 5.43
C PRO A 90 4.38 10.75 6.18
N GLY A 91 4.40 10.92 7.49
CA GLY A 91 3.28 10.52 8.33
C GLY A 91 1.96 11.17 7.96
N SER A 92 2.00 12.35 7.36
CA SER A 92 0.79 13.06 6.97
C SER A 92 -0.05 12.30 5.95
N ILE A 93 0.52 11.33 5.26
CA ILE A 93 -0.23 10.59 4.25
C ILE A 93 -1.40 9.81 4.85
N ARG A 94 -1.27 9.35 6.07
CA ARG A 94 -2.34 8.58 6.70
C ARG A 94 -3.59 9.43 6.87
N SER A 95 -3.43 10.68 7.25
CA SER A 95 -4.55 11.60 7.35
C SER A 95 -5.17 11.88 5.98
N SER A 96 -4.32 12.01 4.97
CA SER A 96 -4.81 12.28 3.63
C SER A 96 -5.60 11.12 3.06
N ALA A 97 -5.20 9.89 3.41
CA ALA A 97 -5.86 8.70 2.91
C ALA A 97 -7.17 8.41 3.63
N THR A 98 -7.43 9.03 4.76
CA THR A 98 -8.66 8.82 5.51
C THR A 98 -9.76 9.70 4.95
N PRO A 99 -10.90 9.13 4.56
CA PRO A 99 -12.01 9.96 4.09
C PRO A 99 -12.44 10.94 5.17
N ARG A 100 -12.60 12.18 4.79
CA ARG A 100 -13.04 13.18 5.73
C ARG A 100 -14.54 13.30 5.70
N PRO A 101 -15.16 13.41 6.86
CA PRO A 101 -16.58 13.78 6.87
C PRO A 101 -16.67 15.20 6.31
N SER A 102 -17.51 15.38 5.41
CA SER A 102 -17.69 16.68 4.78
C SER A 102 -18.39 17.63 5.71
#